data_1f9e20893e8334d2d2b94c29e12aa1ab
#
_entry.id   1f9e20893e8334d2d2b94c29e12aa1ab
#
_cell.length_a   1.000
_cell.length_b   1.000
_cell.length_c   1.000
_cell.angle_alpha   90.00
_cell.angle_beta   90.00
_cell.angle_gamma   90.00
#
_symmetry.space_group_name_H-M   'P 1'
#
loop_
_entity.id
_entity.type
_entity.pdbx_description
1 polymer ?
#
loop_
_entity_poly.entity_id
_entity_poly.type
_entity_poly.pdbx_seq_one_letter_code
_entity_poly.pdbx_strand_id
1 'polypeptide(L)'
;MGSLDGRVVFITGAARGQGRSHAVTFAEQGANIVGVDICEDLEVVPYKLGTYEDLEETARLVEKTGQEMLIRKVDVRDKAGLQEAFDAGVEQFGHIDTVVANAGVVLTNADERDASEALRIGIDIMLIGVWNAFQIAIPHLKERGQGGNLIATSSMIALLDLTDGRGGTDAYLMSKLAITGLVRSYANMLAAERIRVNAVAPTNCATPMITENPALFKVIEENPHLVNAMQTALPDFPLIEPRDVSNAILFLITEAGRTFTGSVLKVDAGMDVRRG
;
A
#
# COMPACT_ATOMS: atom_id res chain seq x y z
N MET A 1 -11.23 4.13 -24.55
CA MET A 1 -11.83 4.10 -23.20
C MET A 1 -10.97 3.21 -22.34
N GLY A 2 -10.46 3.74 -21.24
CA GLY A 2 -9.68 3.00 -20.26
C GLY A 2 -10.58 2.12 -19.38
N SER A 3 -10.00 1.14 -18.71
CA SER A 3 -10.76 0.24 -17.84
C SER A 3 -11.27 0.90 -16.54
N LEU A 4 -10.80 2.11 -16.24
CA LEU A 4 -11.18 2.91 -15.07
C LEU A 4 -11.78 4.29 -15.46
N ASP A 5 -12.24 4.46 -16.70
CA ASP A 5 -12.86 5.71 -17.14
C ASP A 5 -13.99 6.14 -16.18
N GLY A 6 -13.92 7.39 -15.70
CA GLY A 6 -14.88 7.96 -14.77
C GLY A 6 -14.79 7.44 -13.33
N ARG A 7 -13.74 6.69 -12.99
CA ARG A 7 -13.47 6.24 -11.62
C ARG A 7 -12.61 7.25 -10.88
N VAL A 8 -12.71 7.23 -9.55
CA VAL A 8 -11.86 8.01 -8.64
C VAL A 8 -11.22 7.10 -7.60
N VAL A 9 -9.89 7.16 -7.51
CA VAL A 9 -9.10 6.29 -6.61
C VAL A 9 -8.40 7.13 -5.55
N PHE A 10 -8.66 6.83 -4.27
CA PHE A 10 -7.93 7.40 -3.14
C PHE A 10 -6.74 6.52 -2.78
N ILE A 11 -5.52 7.09 -2.72
CA ILE A 11 -4.27 6.35 -2.51
C ILE A 11 -3.49 6.96 -1.35
N THR A 12 -3.12 6.16 -0.35
CA THR A 12 -2.19 6.58 0.71
C THR A 12 -0.75 6.19 0.37
N GLY A 13 0.22 7.03 0.77
CA GLY A 13 1.63 6.84 0.42
C GLY A 13 1.89 7.11 -1.06
N ALA A 14 1.28 8.19 -1.61
CA ALA A 14 1.24 8.46 -3.05
C ALA A 14 2.48 9.20 -3.59
N ALA A 15 3.38 9.70 -2.73
CA ALA A 15 4.48 10.56 -3.16
C ALA A 15 5.50 9.83 -4.05
N ARG A 16 5.77 8.54 -3.80
CA ARG A 16 6.80 7.79 -4.52
C ARG A 16 6.54 6.27 -4.53
N GLY A 17 7.47 5.51 -5.10
CA GLY A 17 7.48 4.05 -5.08
C GLY A 17 6.20 3.43 -5.63
N GLN A 18 5.60 2.50 -4.88
CA GLN A 18 4.38 1.81 -5.31
C GLN A 18 3.20 2.79 -5.43
N GLY A 19 3.01 3.72 -4.48
CA GLY A 19 1.90 4.67 -4.51
C GLY A 19 1.91 5.57 -5.75
N ARG A 20 3.08 6.11 -6.13
CA ARG A 20 3.25 6.84 -7.40
C ARG A 20 2.91 5.96 -8.60
N SER A 21 3.43 4.73 -8.61
CA SER A 21 3.15 3.78 -9.68
C SER A 21 1.65 3.46 -9.80
N HIS A 22 0.95 3.29 -8.67
CA HIS A 22 -0.50 3.09 -8.66
C HIS A 22 -1.24 4.29 -9.25
N ALA A 23 -0.90 5.51 -8.81
CA ALA A 23 -1.51 6.75 -9.28
C ALA A 23 -1.39 6.88 -10.81
N VAL A 24 -0.19 6.72 -11.35
CA VAL A 24 0.08 6.83 -12.79
C VAL A 24 -0.61 5.70 -13.56
N THR A 25 -0.50 4.44 -13.07
CA THR A 25 -1.12 3.28 -13.74
C THR A 25 -2.62 3.41 -13.86
N PHE A 26 -3.29 3.87 -12.80
CA PHE A 26 -4.75 4.00 -12.81
C PHE A 26 -5.20 5.21 -13.63
N ALA A 27 -4.42 6.29 -13.62
CA ALA A 27 -4.68 7.45 -14.47
C ALA A 27 -4.53 7.11 -15.98
N GLU A 28 -3.54 6.30 -16.36
CA GLU A 28 -3.42 5.77 -17.72
C GLU A 28 -4.64 4.92 -18.15
N GLN A 29 -5.42 4.44 -17.18
CA GLN A 29 -6.66 3.70 -17.39
C GLN A 29 -7.92 4.56 -17.26
N GLY A 30 -7.77 5.89 -17.09
CA GLY A 30 -8.88 6.84 -17.08
C GLY A 30 -9.39 7.25 -15.70
N ALA A 31 -8.73 6.86 -14.60
CA ALA A 31 -9.13 7.25 -13.26
C ALA A 31 -8.56 8.62 -12.86
N ASN A 32 -9.37 9.44 -12.19
CA ASN A 32 -8.87 10.55 -11.38
C ASN A 32 -8.34 10.05 -10.04
N ILE A 33 -7.39 10.77 -9.45
CA ILE A 33 -6.66 10.33 -8.26
C ILE A 33 -6.82 11.33 -7.11
N VAL A 34 -7.02 10.81 -5.89
CA VAL A 34 -6.80 11.54 -4.64
C VAL A 34 -5.60 10.90 -3.95
N GLY A 35 -4.50 11.60 -3.90
CA GLY A 35 -3.25 11.09 -3.33
C GLY A 35 -2.88 11.80 -2.04
N VAL A 36 -2.60 11.02 -0.99
CA VAL A 36 -2.10 11.54 0.28
C VAL A 36 -0.76 10.91 0.64
N ASP A 37 0.10 11.70 1.27
CA ASP A 37 1.39 11.24 1.79
C ASP A 37 1.78 12.09 3.00
N ILE A 38 2.58 11.54 3.92
CA ILE A 38 3.07 12.28 5.08
C ILE A 38 4.03 13.40 4.67
N CYS A 39 4.79 13.21 3.59
CA CYS A 39 5.76 14.17 3.04
C CYS A 39 6.71 14.72 4.12
N GLU A 40 7.15 13.87 5.01
CA GLU A 40 8.00 14.24 6.15
C GLU A 40 8.79 13.03 6.64
N ASP A 41 10.07 13.23 7.01
CA ASP A 41 10.87 12.20 7.63
C ASP A 41 10.40 11.92 9.06
N LEU A 42 10.44 10.65 9.46
CA LEU A 42 10.22 10.21 10.84
C LEU A 42 11.54 9.74 11.43
N GLU A 43 11.90 10.19 12.63
CA GLU A 43 13.20 9.86 13.26
C GLU A 43 13.43 8.36 13.39
N VAL A 44 12.35 7.60 13.62
CA VAL A 44 12.41 6.13 13.78
C VAL A 44 12.62 5.40 12.45
N VAL A 45 12.40 6.05 11.31
CA VAL A 45 12.56 5.45 9.97
C VAL A 45 14.02 5.65 9.50
N PRO A 46 14.78 4.57 9.24
CA PRO A 46 16.21 4.67 8.98
C PRO A 46 16.59 5.08 7.54
N TYR A 47 15.64 5.57 6.75
CA TYR A 47 15.86 6.06 5.39
C TYR A 47 14.94 7.26 5.10
N LYS A 48 15.27 8.03 4.07
CA LYS A 48 14.47 9.19 3.70
C LYS A 48 13.08 8.80 3.22
N LEU A 49 12.05 9.51 3.67
CA LEU A 49 10.68 9.37 3.19
C LEU A 49 10.43 10.26 1.97
N GLY A 50 9.22 10.17 1.38
CA GLY A 50 8.81 11.04 0.29
C GLY A 50 8.66 12.49 0.75
N THR A 51 8.93 13.43 -0.15
CA THR A 51 8.75 14.87 0.08
C THR A 51 7.45 15.38 -0.55
N TYR A 52 7.09 16.64 -0.27
CA TYR A 52 5.94 17.26 -0.93
C TYR A 52 6.19 17.44 -2.42
N GLU A 53 7.42 17.76 -2.82
CA GLU A 53 7.85 17.83 -4.22
C GLU A 53 7.72 16.48 -4.93
N ASP A 54 7.98 15.38 -4.23
CA ASP A 54 7.72 14.03 -4.76
C ASP A 54 6.24 13.79 -5.03
N LEU A 55 5.36 14.28 -4.14
CA LEU A 55 3.92 14.18 -4.30
C LEU A 55 3.42 15.05 -5.47
N GLU A 56 3.96 16.27 -5.61
CA GLU A 56 3.71 17.15 -6.77
C GLU A 56 4.19 16.52 -8.08
N GLU A 57 5.35 15.83 -8.08
CA GLU A 57 5.81 15.10 -9.26
C GLU A 57 4.85 13.98 -9.64
N THR A 58 4.30 13.26 -8.64
CA THR A 58 3.27 12.25 -8.91
C THR A 58 2.03 12.87 -9.57
N ALA A 59 1.58 14.03 -9.09
CA ALA A 59 0.46 14.75 -9.70
C ALA A 59 0.77 15.14 -11.16
N ARG A 60 1.95 15.70 -11.43
CA ARG A 60 2.39 16.04 -12.79
C ARG A 60 2.42 14.82 -13.74
N LEU A 61 2.81 13.66 -13.23
CA LEU A 61 2.80 12.43 -14.00
C LEU A 61 1.39 11.94 -14.31
N VAL A 62 0.46 12.07 -13.36
CA VAL A 62 -0.97 11.79 -13.58
C VAL A 62 -1.57 12.75 -14.60
N GLU A 63 -1.31 14.05 -14.49
CA GLU A 63 -1.81 15.08 -15.43
C GLU A 63 -1.36 14.83 -16.87
N LYS A 64 -0.15 14.30 -17.08
CA LYS A 64 0.34 13.90 -18.42
C LYS A 64 -0.51 12.80 -19.08
N THR A 65 -1.29 12.06 -18.33
CA THR A 65 -2.23 11.05 -18.86
C THR A 65 -3.57 11.65 -19.30
N GLY A 66 -3.81 12.93 -18.98
CA GLY A 66 -5.07 13.62 -19.23
C GLY A 66 -6.08 13.50 -18.07
N GLN A 67 -5.67 12.92 -16.94
CA GLN A 67 -6.48 12.81 -15.73
C GLN A 67 -6.05 13.84 -14.69
N GLU A 68 -6.88 14.05 -13.66
CA GLU A 68 -6.61 14.98 -12.58
C GLU A 68 -6.14 14.26 -11.31
N MET A 69 -5.29 14.91 -10.52
CA MET A 69 -4.89 14.44 -9.20
C MET A 69 -5.03 15.54 -8.15
N LEU A 70 -5.84 15.27 -7.12
CA LEU A 70 -5.87 16.04 -5.89
C LEU A 70 -4.79 15.50 -4.94
N ILE A 71 -3.92 16.37 -4.42
CA ILE A 71 -2.89 15.98 -3.46
C ILE A 71 -3.11 16.63 -2.10
N ARG A 72 -2.79 15.90 -1.02
CA ARG A 72 -2.80 16.42 0.35
C ARG A 72 -1.64 15.84 1.17
N LYS A 73 -0.96 16.69 1.95
CA LYS A 73 0.00 16.24 2.97
C LYS A 73 -0.78 15.76 4.19
N VAL A 74 -0.80 14.44 4.46
CA VAL A 74 -1.53 13.82 5.58
C VAL A 74 -0.77 12.60 6.08
N ASP A 75 -0.65 12.48 7.39
CA ASP A 75 -0.20 11.26 8.06
C ASP A 75 -1.38 10.29 8.20
N VAL A 76 -1.20 9.03 7.81
CA VAL A 76 -2.25 8.00 7.91
C VAL A 76 -2.69 7.69 9.34
N ARG A 77 -1.90 8.08 10.35
CA ARG A 77 -2.25 8.00 11.77
C ARG A 77 -3.30 9.05 12.16
N ASP A 78 -3.36 10.16 11.44
CA ASP A 78 -4.36 11.22 11.63
C ASP A 78 -5.63 10.90 10.82
N LYS A 79 -6.58 10.23 11.49
CA LYS A 79 -7.85 9.87 10.86
C LYS A 79 -8.68 11.10 10.47
N ALA A 80 -8.61 12.21 11.21
CA ALA A 80 -9.35 13.42 10.88
C ALA A 80 -8.80 14.08 9.61
N GLY A 81 -7.48 14.23 9.51
CA GLY A 81 -6.83 14.72 8.30
C GLY A 81 -7.08 13.83 7.08
N LEU A 82 -7.12 12.50 7.26
CA LEU A 82 -7.51 11.57 6.18
C LEU A 82 -8.97 11.81 5.74
N GLN A 83 -9.90 12.03 6.69
CA GLN A 83 -11.30 12.32 6.37
C GLN A 83 -11.42 13.63 5.58
N GLU A 84 -10.74 14.69 6.01
CA GLU A 84 -10.73 15.98 5.30
C GLU A 84 -10.20 15.83 3.86
N ALA A 85 -9.14 15.05 3.68
CA ALA A 85 -8.59 14.79 2.35
C ALA A 85 -9.54 13.97 1.46
N PHE A 86 -10.25 13.00 2.07
CA PHE A 86 -11.25 12.18 1.39
C PHE A 86 -12.45 13.03 0.96
N ASP A 87 -12.98 13.86 1.87
CA ASP A 87 -14.11 14.74 1.60
C ASP A 87 -13.79 15.77 0.52
N ALA A 88 -12.57 16.34 0.53
CA ALA A 88 -12.10 17.22 -0.54
C ALA A 88 -12.05 16.50 -1.90
N GLY A 89 -11.68 15.21 -1.92
CA GLY A 89 -11.74 14.39 -3.13
C GLY A 89 -13.15 14.15 -3.63
N VAL A 90 -14.09 13.91 -2.72
CA VAL A 90 -15.52 13.78 -3.05
C VAL A 90 -16.09 15.11 -3.56
N GLU A 91 -15.70 16.23 -2.96
CA GLU A 91 -16.11 17.57 -3.42
C GLU A 91 -15.60 17.86 -4.84
N GLN A 92 -14.33 17.56 -5.13
CA GLN A 92 -13.73 17.85 -6.44
C GLN A 92 -14.25 16.94 -7.55
N PHE A 93 -14.37 15.63 -7.28
CA PHE A 93 -14.65 14.61 -8.31
C PHE A 93 -16.08 14.04 -8.24
N GLY A 94 -16.86 14.45 -7.24
CA GLY A 94 -18.24 13.99 -7.05
C GLY A 94 -18.35 12.65 -6.29
N HIS A 95 -17.31 11.82 -6.28
CA HIS A 95 -17.30 10.53 -5.60
C HIS A 95 -15.89 9.95 -5.47
N ILE A 96 -15.77 8.87 -4.69
CA ILE A 96 -14.60 7.99 -4.64
C ILE A 96 -15.10 6.54 -4.73
N ASP A 97 -14.53 5.74 -5.63
CA ASP A 97 -14.92 4.34 -5.88
C ASP A 97 -14.03 3.33 -5.21
N THR A 98 -12.77 3.68 -5.07
CA THR A 98 -11.71 2.75 -4.67
C THR A 98 -10.77 3.43 -3.70
N VAL A 99 -10.40 2.73 -2.63
CA VAL A 99 -9.32 3.13 -1.72
C VAL A 99 -8.20 2.12 -1.79
N VAL A 100 -6.98 2.62 -1.98
CA VAL A 100 -5.74 1.84 -1.92
C VAL A 100 -4.95 2.29 -0.70
N ALA A 101 -5.06 1.53 0.40
CA ALA A 101 -4.31 1.73 1.62
C ALA A 101 -2.92 1.13 1.45
N ASN A 102 -2.00 1.93 0.89
CA ASN A 102 -0.67 1.52 0.49
C ASN A 102 0.45 2.06 1.40
N ALA A 103 0.24 3.18 2.11
CA ALA A 103 1.25 3.78 2.98
C ALA A 103 1.87 2.75 3.93
N GLY A 104 3.19 2.77 4.03
CA GLY A 104 3.94 1.87 4.89
C GLY A 104 5.42 2.20 4.93
N VAL A 105 6.09 1.71 5.95
CA VAL A 105 7.51 1.93 6.22
C VAL A 105 8.18 0.62 6.61
N VAL A 106 9.50 0.51 6.39
CA VAL A 106 10.34 -0.55 6.96
C VAL A 106 11.16 0.07 8.08
N LEU A 107 10.92 -0.38 9.31
CA LEU A 107 11.63 0.07 10.50
C LEU A 107 12.76 -0.88 10.91
N THR A 108 12.97 -1.95 10.16
CA THR A 108 14.04 -2.92 10.36
C THR A 108 15.39 -2.21 10.34
N ASN A 109 16.08 -2.22 11.47
CA ASN A 109 17.33 -1.48 11.68
C ASN A 109 18.27 -2.27 12.60
N ALA A 110 19.49 -2.53 12.14
CA ALA A 110 20.52 -3.21 12.95
C ALA A 110 20.88 -2.42 14.23
N ASP A 111 20.76 -1.09 14.17
CA ASP A 111 21.08 -0.17 15.26
C ASP A 111 19.80 0.33 15.99
N GLU A 112 18.74 -0.49 16.05
CA GLU A 112 17.48 -0.15 16.71
C GLU A 112 17.72 0.20 18.19
N ARG A 113 17.32 1.41 18.59
CA ARG A 113 17.55 1.94 19.95
C ARG A 113 16.42 1.62 20.92
N ASP A 114 15.18 1.63 20.44
CA ASP A 114 13.97 1.34 21.22
C ASP A 114 13.01 0.45 20.40
N ALA A 115 13.07 -0.85 20.69
CA ALA A 115 12.26 -1.85 20.02
C ALA A 115 10.74 -1.62 20.28
N SER A 116 10.37 -1.13 21.47
CA SER A 116 8.98 -0.89 21.83
C SER A 116 8.41 0.31 21.07
N GLU A 117 9.21 1.35 20.89
CA GLU A 117 8.82 2.52 20.10
C GLU A 117 8.69 2.17 18.62
N ALA A 118 9.68 1.47 18.04
CA ALA A 118 9.64 1.02 16.66
C ALA A 118 8.43 0.12 16.39
N LEU A 119 8.16 -0.83 17.30
CA LEU A 119 6.98 -1.70 17.23
C LEU A 119 5.68 -0.87 17.19
N ARG A 120 5.49 0.04 18.15
CA ARG A 120 4.26 0.83 18.26
C ARG A 120 4.05 1.72 17.03
N ILE A 121 5.07 2.49 16.63
CA ILE A 121 4.98 3.40 15.48
C ILE A 121 4.73 2.61 14.19
N GLY A 122 5.39 1.46 14.02
CA GLY A 122 5.16 0.61 12.85
C GLY A 122 3.72 0.09 12.75
N ILE A 123 3.15 -0.37 13.86
CA ILE A 123 1.74 -0.79 13.93
C ILE A 123 0.81 0.39 13.65
N ASP A 124 1.06 1.57 14.23
CA ASP A 124 0.23 2.76 14.04
C ASP A 124 0.19 3.19 12.57
N ILE A 125 1.32 3.14 11.87
CA ILE A 125 1.39 3.50 10.44
C ILE A 125 0.75 2.39 9.58
N MET A 126 1.20 1.14 9.73
CA MET A 126 0.94 0.09 8.75
C MET A 126 -0.36 -0.68 8.99
N LEU A 127 -0.85 -0.75 10.22
CA LEU A 127 -2.11 -1.41 10.55
C LEU A 127 -3.23 -0.41 10.83
N ILE A 128 -3.00 0.51 11.78
CA ILE A 128 -4.02 1.51 12.13
C ILE A 128 -4.24 2.48 10.96
N GLY A 129 -3.19 2.88 10.24
CA GLY A 129 -3.31 3.70 9.03
C GLY A 129 -4.16 3.04 7.94
N VAL A 130 -4.00 1.74 7.69
CA VAL A 130 -4.86 0.97 6.77
C VAL A 130 -6.30 0.94 7.26
N TRP A 131 -6.50 0.67 8.55
CA TRP A 131 -7.81 0.67 9.16
C TRP A 131 -8.49 2.05 9.06
N ASN A 132 -7.77 3.13 9.34
CA ASN A 132 -8.26 4.51 9.19
C ASN A 132 -8.74 4.77 7.76
N ALA A 133 -7.92 4.43 6.74
CA ALA A 133 -8.27 4.61 5.32
C ALA A 133 -9.55 3.85 4.94
N PHE A 134 -9.77 2.66 5.49
CA PHE A 134 -11.01 1.92 5.27
C PHE A 134 -12.20 2.55 6.00
N GLN A 135 -12.00 3.01 7.26
CA GLN A 135 -13.06 3.58 8.07
C GLN A 135 -13.63 4.88 7.51
N ILE A 136 -12.82 5.72 6.87
CA ILE A 136 -13.31 6.95 6.23
C ILE A 136 -14.08 6.67 4.95
N ALA A 137 -13.74 5.59 4.23
CA ALA A 137 -14.34 5.27 2.93
C ALA A 137 -15.66 4.50 3.04
N ILE A 138 -15.80 3.61 4.02
CA ILE A 138 -16.94 2.69 4.14
C ILE A 138 -18.30 3.42 4.19
N PRO A 139 -18.49 4.50 4.98
CA PRO A 139 -19.76 5.21 4.99
C PRO A 139 -20.15 5.76 3.62
N HIS A 140 -19.21 6.41 2.92
CA HIS A 140 -19.41 6.97 1.59
C HIS A 140 -19.75 5.89 0.56
N LEU A 141 -19.02 4.77 0.53
CA LEU A 141 -19.28 3.67 -0.40
C LEU A 141 -20.65 3.03 -0.15
N LYS A 142 -21.08 2.90 1.10
CA LYS A 142 -22.41 2.41 1.46
C LYS A 142 -23.51 3.38 1.02
N GLU A 143 -23.34 4.67 1.28
CA GLU A 143 -24.31 5.71 0.91
C GLU A 143 -24.50 5.80 -0.60
N ARG A 144 -23.41 5.68 -1.38
CA ARG A 144 -23.51 5.62 -2.85
C ARG A 144 -24.31 4.42 -3.35
N GLY A 145 -24.30 3.29 -2.67
CA GLY A 145 -25.03 2.07 -3.06
C GLY A 145 -24.59 1.44 -4.38
N GLN A 146 -23.44 1.85 -4.93
CA GLN A 146 -22.91 1.37 -6.22
C GLN A 146 -21.78 0.35 -6.07
N GLY A 147 -21.54 -0.11 -4.83
CA GLY A 147 -20.37 -0.93 -4.50
C GLY A 147 -19.09 -0.12 -4.47
N GLY A 148 -17.94 -0.80 -4.52
CA GLY A 148 -16.62 -0.17 -4.49
C GLY A 148 -15.52 -1.15 -4.18
N ASN A 149 -14.29 -0.62 -4.00
CA ASN A 149 -13.12 -1.44 -3.70
C ASN A 149 -12.31 -0.86 -2.54
N LEU A 150 -11.93 -1.72 -1.61
CA LEU A 150 -10.93 -1.45 -0.58
C LEU A 150 -9.76 -2.39 -0.81
N ILE A 151 -8.59 -1.82 -1.09
CA ILE A 151 -7.36 -2.58 -1.34
C ILE A 151 -6.34 -2.22 -0.28
N ALA A 152 -5.71 -3.24 0.32
CA ALA A 152 -4.60 -3.05 1.25
C ALA A 152 -3.30 -3.64 0.69
N THR A 153 -2.18 -2.98 0.97
CA THR A 153 -0.85 -3.52 0.68
C THR A 153 -0.35 -4.34 1.88
N SER A 154 -0.43 -5.67 1.79
CA SER A 154 0.23 -6.62 2.69
C SER A 154 1.68 -6.83 2.23
N SER A 155 2.27 -7.99 2.45
CA SER A 155 3.62 -8.34 2.02
C SER A 155 3.80 -9.86 2.03
N MET A 156 4.74 -10.35 1.24
CA MET A 156 5.17 -11.76 1.32
C MET A 156 5.78 -12.11 2.69
N ILE A 157 6.40 -11.16 3.40
CA ILE A 157 6.91 -11.38 4.76
C ILE A 157 5.82 -11.90 5.70
N ALA A 158 4.59 -11.38 5.57
CA ALA A 158 3.45 -11.84 6.35
C ALA A 158 3.03 -13.30 6.06
N LEU A 159 3.38 -13.82 4.90
CA LEU A 159 3.05 -15.17 4.45
C LEU A 159 4.24 -16.14 4.63
N LEU A 160 5.42 -15.62 4.90
CA LEU A 160 6.66 -16.38 5.11
C LEU A 160 7.04 -16.50 6.58
N ASP A 161 6.32 -15.83 7.48
CA ASP A 161 6.54 -15.83 8.93
C ASP A 161 8.00 -15.43 9.31
N LEU A 162 8.57 -14.45 8.59
CA LEU A 162 9.96 -14.05 8.74
C LEU A 162 10.09 -12.89 9.74
N THR A 163 10.88 -13.11 10.79
CA THR A 163 11.33 -12.07 11.73
C THR A 163 12.75 -12.30 12.16
N ASP A 164 13.40 -11.26 12.66
CA ASP A 164 14.71 -11.30 13.35
C ASP A 164 14.60 -10.92 14.83
N GLY A 165 13.35 -10.74 15.32
CA GLY A 165 13.04 -10.41 16.72
C GLY A 165 13.23 -8.93 17.08
N ARG A 166 13.57 -8.05 16.14
CA ARG A 166 13.63 -6.60 16.36
C ARG A 166 12.22 -6.01 16.30
N GLY A 167 11.98 -4.95 17.08
CA GLY A 167 10.67 -4.31 17.17
C GLY A 167 10.15 -3.79 15.82
N GLY A 168 11.04 -3.19 15.01
CA GLY A 168 10.69 -2.72 13.68
C GLY A 168 10.31 -3.83 12.69
N THR A 169 11.02 -4.98 12.75
CA THR A 169 10.71 -6.16 11.92
C THR A 169 9.41 -6.82 12.39
N ASP A 170 9.24 -6.97 13.70
CA ASP A 170 8.02 -7.52 14.29
C ASP A 170 6.79 -6.65 13.96
N ALA A 171 6.94 -5.31 14.03
CA ALA A 171 5.87 -4.39 13.64
C ALA A 171 5.43 -4.61 12.19
N TYR A 172 6.40 -4.79 11.28
CA TYR A 172 6.13 -5.04 9.88
C TYR A 172 5.38 -6.37 9.68
N LEU A 173 5.94 -7.47 10.23
CA LEU A 173 5.33 -8.80 10.17
C LEU A 173 3.91 -8.79 10.73
N MET A 174 3.74 -8.32 11.96
CA MET A 174 2.44 -8.31 12.65
C MET A 174 1.40 -7.47 11.89
N SER A 175 1.78 -6.27 11.42
CA SER A 175 0.87 -5.40 10.68
C SER A 175 0.43 -6.04 9.35
N LYS A 176 1.38 -6.56 8.56
CA LYS A 176 1.10 -7.15 7.26
C LYS A 176 0.31 -8.46 7.37
N LEU A 177 0.53 -9.24 8.44
CA LEU A 177 -0.27 -10.43 8.76
C LEU A 177 -1.70 -10.04 9.21
N ALA A 178 -1.84 -9.06 10.11
CA ALA A 178 -3.14 -8.60 10.61
C ALA A 178 -4.03 -8.04 9.47
N ILE A 179 -3.44 -7.36 8.48
CA ILE A 179 -4.14 -6.88 7.27
C ILE A 179 -4.85 -8.05 6.56
N THR A 180 -4.26 -9.23 6.48
CA THR A 180 -4.89 -10.37 5.80
C THR A 180 -6.18 -10.81 6.50
N GLY A 181 -6.17 -10.79 7.84
CA GLY A 181 -7.36 -11.05 8.65
C GLY A 181 -8.43 -9.96 8.52
N LEU A 182 -8.01 -8.69 8.53
CA LEU A 182 -8.90 -7.54 8.35
C LEU A 182 -9.62 -7.60 7.00
N VAL A 183 -8.88 -7.87 5.92
CA VAL A 183 -9.40 -7.98 4.55
C VAL A 183 -10.49 -9.07 4.47
N ARG A 184 -10.23 -10.25 5.02
CA ARG A 184 -11.22 -11.35 5.01
C ARG A 184 -12.48 -10.99 5.79
N SER A 185 -12.34 -10.37 6.96
CA SER A 185 -13.46 -9.98 7.81
C SER A 185 -14.31 -8.90 7.14
N TYR A 186 -13.66 -7.88 6.55
CA TYR A 186 -14.35 -6.77 5.89
C TYR A 186 -14.98 -7.20 4.57
N ALA A 187 -14.37 -8.11 3.82
CA ALA A 187 -14.97 -8.71 2.64
C ALA A 187 -16.31 -9.37 2.95
N ASN A 188 -16.37 -10.15 4.04
CA ASN A 188 -17.62 -10.77 4.49
C ASN A 188 -18.64 -9.73 4.96
N MET A 189 -18.19 -8.76 5.77
CA MET A 189 -19.06 -7.70 6.35
C MET A 189 -19.69 -6.80 5.29
N LEU A 190 -18.98 -6.51 4.19
CA LEU A 190 -19.36 -5.52 3.18
C LEU A 190 -19.89 -6.15 1.88
N ALA A 191 -20.03 -7.47 1.84
CA ALA A 191 -20.45 -8.19 0.63
C ALA A 191 -21.86 -7.80 0.15
N ALA A 192 -22.78 -7.59 1.09
CA ALA A 192 -24.19 -7.22 0.75
C ALA A 192 -24.26 -5.85 0.06
N GLU A 193 -23.34 -4.94 0.37
CA GLU A 193 -23.21 -3.62 -0.25
C GLU A 193 -22.39 -3.63 -1.56
N ARG A 194 -21.97 -4.83 -2.02
CA ARG A 194 -21.14 -5.01 -3.21
C ARG A 194 -19.79 -4.27 -3.12
N ILE A 195 -19.28 -4.04 -1.90
CA ILE A 195 -17.96 -3.49 -1.65
C ILE A 195 -16.99 -4.67 -1.54
N ARG A 196 -16.02 -4.72 -2.44
CA ARG A 196 -15.01 -5.78 -2.45
C ARG A 196 -13.77 -5.32 -1.67
N VAL A 197 -13.22 -6.24 -0.86
CA VAL A 197 -12.05 -5.95 -0.02
C VAL A 197 -10.99 -7.00 -0.30
N ASN A 198 -9.82 -6.58 -0.78
CA ASN A 198 -8.72 -7.47 -1.11
C ASN A 198 -7.39 -6.89 -0.65
N ALA A 199 -6.35 -7.71 -0.65
CA ALA A 199 -4.98 -7.27 -0.47
C ALA A 199 -4.08 -7.75 -1.62
N VAL A 200 -3.01 -7.03 -1.84
CA VAL A 200 -1.83 -7.52 -2.58
C VAL A 200 -0.72 -7.83 -1.60
N ALA A 201 0.08 -8.86 -1.87
CA ALA A 201 1.24 -9.24 -1.09
C ALA A 201 2.49 -9.22 -1.99
N PRO A 202 3.14 -8.06 -2.16
CA PRO A 202 4.36 -7.95 -2.94
C PRO A 202 5.55 -8.63 -2.24
N THR A 203 6.48 -9.14 -3.05
CA THR A 203 7.84 -9.46 -2.64
C THR A 203 8.73 -8.21 -2.64
N ASN A 204 10.03 -8.40 -2.75
CA ASN A 204 11.03 -7.33 -2.86
C ASN A 204 10.73 -6.45 -4.08
N CYS A 205 10.20 -5.28 -3.84
CA CYS A 205 9.83 -4.33 -4.90
C CYS A 205 10.90 -3.23 -5.02
N ALA A 206 11.32 -2.92 -6.24
CA ALA A 206 12.34 -1.91 -6.56
C ALA A 206 11.85 -0.49 -6.24
N THR A 207 11.80 -0.16 -4.96
CA THR A 207 11.40 1.14 -4.43
C THR A 207 12.49 1.70 -3.52
N PRO A 208 12.55 3.02 -3.25
CA PRO A 208 13.50 3.62 -2.31
C PRO A 208 13.49 2.96 -0.93
N MET A 209 12.36 2.44 -0.47
CA MET A 209 12.24 1.66 0.77
C MET A 209 13.22 0.47 0.81
N ILE A 210 13.48 -0.16 -0.33
CA ILE A 210 14.40 -1.30 -0.46
C ILE A 210 15.76 -0.85 -1.00
N THR A 211 15.78 -0.03 -2.07
CA THR A 211 17.01 0.30 -2.80
C THR A 211 17.86 1.39 -2.13
N GLU A 212 17.28 2.19 -1.24
CA GLU A 212 17.92 3.33 -0.57
C GLU A 212 17.93 3.18 0.96
N ASN A 213 17.84 1.96 1.49
CA ASN A 213 17.76 1.67 2.92
C ASN A 213 19.02 0.94 3.42
N PRO A 214 20.08 1.66 3.82
CA PRO A 214 21.33 1.05 4.28
C PRO A 214 21.17 0.24 5.56
N ALA A 215 20.21 0.60 6.42
CA ALA A 215 19.94 -0.15 7.65
C ALA A 215 19.37 -1.54 7.36
N LEU A 216 18.50 -1.65 6.34
CA LEU A 216 18.00 -2.95 5.89
C LEU A 216 19.11 -3.81 5.30
N PHE A 217 20.01 -3.25 4.50
CA PHE A 217 21.15 -3.99 3.94
C PHE A 217 22.05 -4.57 5.04
N LYS A 218 22.33 -3.79 6.09
CA LYS A 218 23.09 -4.27 7.24
C LYS A 218 22.40 -5.44 7.94
N VAL A 219 21.08 -5.38 8.16
CA VAL A 219 20.30 -6.48 8.75
C VAL A 219 20.36 -7.73 7.86
N ILE A 220 20.25 -7.56 6.55
CA ILE A 220 20.31 -8.67 5.58
C ILE A 220 21.70 -9.34 5.63
N GLU A 221 22.79 -8.56 5.70
CA GLU A 221 24.14 -9.08 5.82
C GLU A 221 24.36 -9.88 7.13
N GLU A 222 23.81 -9.40 8.24
CA GLU A 222 23.86 -10.07 9.55
C GLU A 222 22.97 -11.35 9.60
N ASN A 223 21.98 -11.48 8.70
CA ASN A 223 21.00 -12.56 8.72
C ASN A 223 20.87 -13.27 7.35
N PRO A 224 21.88 -14.06 6.93
CA PRO A 224 21.90 -14.73 5.63
C PRO A 224 20.67 -15.62 5.35
N HIS A 225 20.02 -16.15 6.39
CA HIS A 225 18.81 -16.95 6.28
C HIS A 225 17.63 -16.14 5.70
N LEU A 226 17.54 -14.83 5.99
CA LEU A 226 16.53 -13.95 5.42
C LEU A 226 16.74 -13.80 3.91
N VAL A 227 17.99 -13.69 3.45
CA VAL A 227 18.31 -13.61 2.01
C VAL A 227 17.79 -14.84 1.28
N ASN A 228 18.05 -16.03 1.82
CA ASN A 228 17.61 -17.28 1.20
C ASN A 228 16.08 -17.40 1.16
N ALA A 229 15.41 -17.00 2.24
CA ALA A 229 13.94 -17.03 2.33
C ALA A 229 13.25 -15.99 1.40
N MET A 230 13.96 -14.90 1.07
CA MET A 230 13.44 -13.81 0.24
C MET A 230 13.82 -13.93 -1.24
N GLN A 231 14.40 -15.05 -1.68
CA GLN A 231 14.71 -15.28 -3.09
C GLN A 231 13.46 -15.66 -3.89
N THR A 232 13.35 -15.11 -5.09
CA THR A 232 12.28 -15.45 -6.04
C THR A 232 12.60 -16.74 -6.81
N ALA A 233 11.58 -17.42 -7.35
CA ALA A 233 11.78 -18.59 -8.21
C ALA A 233 12.08 -18.20 -9.66
N LEU A 234 11.57 -17.06 -10.13
CA LEU A 234 11.83 -16.56 -11.46
C LEU A 234 13.16 -15.79 -11.47
N PRO A 235 14.22 -16.29 -12.16
CA PRO A 235 15.56 -15.73 -12.07
C PRO A 235 15.69 -14.31 -12.62
N ASP A 236 14.81 -13.94 -13.56
CA ASP A 236 14.80 -12.60 -14.17
C ASP A 236 14.19 -11.52 -13.27
N PHE A 237 13.58 -11.92 -12.13
CA PHE A 237 12.87 -11.02 -11.22
C PHE A 237 13.38 -11.15 -9.77
N PRO A 238 14.67 -10.87 -9.48
CA PRO A 238 15.16 -10.81 -8.09
C PRO A 238 14.47 -9.69 -7.30
N LEU A 239 14.06 -8.63 -8.00
CA LEU A 239 13.14 -7.57 -7.55
C LEU A 239 12.02 -7.47 -8.58
N ILE A 240 10.80 -7.21 -8.10
CA ILE A 240 9.69 -6.83 -8.97
C ILE A 240 9.63 -5.30 -9.09
N GLU A 241 9.01 -4.80 -10.15
CA GLU A 241 8.81 -3.38 -10.35
C GLU A 241 7.51 -2.89 -9.65
N PRO A 242 7.43 -1.63 -9.20
CA PRO A 242 6.20 -1.06 -8.67
C PRO A 242 4.99 -1.22 -9.61
N ARG A 243 5.26 -1.24 -10.92
CA ARG A 243 4.25 -1.45 -11.96
C ARG A 243 3.60 -2.83 -11.90
N ASP A 244 4.33 -3.87 -11.50
CA ASP A 244 3.79 -5.23 -11.37
C ASP A 244 2.73 -5.27 -10.28
N VAL A 245 2.99 -4.58 -9.16
CA VAL A 245 2.01 -4.45 -8.06
C VAL A 245 0.81 -3.63 -8.51
N SER A 246 1.04 -2.54 -9.26
CA SER A 246 -0.04 -1.71 -9.81
C SER A 246 -0.96 -2.48 -10.75
N ASN A 247 -0.40 -3.32 -11.62
CA ASN A 247 -1.15 -4.19 -12.53
C ASN A 247 -1.99 -5.23 -11.77
N ALA A 248 -1.47 -5.79 -10.68
CA ALA A 248 -2.22 -6.71 -9.83
C ALA A 248 -3.43 -6.01 -9.15
N ILE A 249 -3.24 -4.78 -8.65
CA ILE A 249 -4.34 -4.00 -8.09
C ILE A 249 -5.33 -3.62 -9.20
N LEU A 250 -4.86 -3.19 -10.37
CA LEU A 250 -5.70 -2.86 -11.52
C LEU A 250 -6.61 -4.05 -11.88
N PHE A 251 -6.07 -5.27 -11.94
CA PHE A 251 -6.89 -6.48 -12.10
C PHE A 251 -7.99 -6.56 -11.05
N LEU A 252 -7.66 -6.40 -9.77
CA LEU A 252 -8.61 -6.54 -8.66
C LEU A 252 -9.74 -5.49 -8.70
N ILE A 253 -9.47 -4.26 -9.15
CA ILE A 253 -10.43 -3.15 -9.11
C ILE A 253 -11.26 -3.00 -10.40
N THR A 254 -10.91 -3.73 -11.47
CA THR A 254 -11.64 -3.74 -12.75
C THR A 254 -12.66 -4.87 -12.82
N GLU A 255 -13.38 -4.94 -13.95
CA GLU A 255 -14.34 -6.02 -14.24
C GLU A 255 -13.67 -7.40 -14.27
N ALA A 256 -12.40 -7.49 -14.64
CA ALA A 256 -11.64 -8.74 -14.64
C ALA A 256 -11.56 -9.39 -13.24
N GLY A 257 -11.51 -8.57 -12.20
CA GLY A 257 -11.45 -9.02 -10.80
C GLY A 257 -12.80 -9.04 -10.07
N ARG A 258 -13.93 -8.89 -10.75
CA ARG A 258 -15.26 -8.68 -10.13
C ARG A 258 -15.69 -9.77 -9.13
N THR A 259 -15.13 -10.95 -9.23
CA THR A 259 -15.45 -12.08 -8.34
C THR A 259 -14.47 -12.23 -7.18
N PHE A 260 -13.44 -11.38 -7.12
CA PHE A 260 -12.43 -11.43 -6.06
C PHE A 260 -12.84 -10.51 -4.89
N THR A 261 -13.04 -11.10 -3.72
CA THR A 261 -13.16 -10.41 -2.44
C THR A 261 -12.64 -11.31 -1.32
N GLY A 262 -12.01 -10.74 -0.29
CA GLY A 262 -11.38 -11.49 0.79
C GLY A 262 -10.06 -12.17 0.40
N SER A 263 -9.51 -11.85 -0.77
CA SER A 263 -8.31 -12.48 -1.31
C SER A 263 -7.05 -11.70 -0.98
N VAL A 264 -5.93 -12.42 -0.84
CA VAL A 264 -4.57 -11.87 -0.80
C VAL A 264 -3.86 -12.34 -2.07
N LEU A 265 -3.68 -11.43 -3.01
CA LEU A 265 -3.04 -11.71 -4.30
C LEU A 265 -1.52 -11.55 -4.16
N LYS A 266 -0.79 -12.64 -4.28
CA LYS A 266 0.69 -12.64 -4.23
C LYS A 266 1.24 -12.07 -5.53
N VAL A 267 2.19 -11.13 -5.39
CA VAL A 267 2.97 -10.55 -6.49
C VAL A 267 4.44 -10.82 -6.14
N ASP A 268 4.87 -12.08 -6.29
CA ASP A 268 6.03 -12.61 -5.58
C ASP A 268 7.08 -13.29 -6.47
N ALA A 269 6.89 -13.29 -7.77
CA ALA A 269 7.77 -13.98 -8.72
C ALA A 269 8.12 -15.43 -8.28
N GLY A 270 7.15 -16.09 -7.59
CA GLY A 270 7.28 -17.46 -7.12
C GLY A 270 8.07 -17.62 -5.81
N MET A 271 8.28 -16.57 -5.03
CA MET A 271 8.96 -16.63 -3.74
C MET A 271 8.33 -17.68 -2.81
N ASP A 272 7.01 -17.75 -2.75
CA ASP A 272 6.29 -18.65 -1.84
C ASP A 272 6.51 -20.13 -2.16
N VAL A 273 6.62 -20.48 -3.43
CA VAL A 273 6.80 -21.87 -3.86
C VAL A 273 8.24 -22.36 -3.79
N ARG A 274 9.19 -21.45 -3.55
CA ARG A 274 10.60 -21.79 -3.43
C ARG A 274 10.97 -22.33 -2.05
N ARG A 275 10.04 -22.42 -1.14
CA ARG A 275 10.22 -23.07 0.16
C ARG A 275 10.49 -24.56 -0.07
N GLY A 276 11.76 -24.93 -0.01
CA GLY A 276 12.23 -26.30 -0.08
C GLY A 276 13.25 -26.54 1.01
#